data_121aa898a839bb567ea3d4881d617b84
#
_entry.id   121aa898a839bb567ea3d4881d617b84
#
_cell.length_a   1.000
_cell.length_b   1.000
_cell.length_c   1.000
_cell.angle_alpha   90.00
_cell.angle_beta   90.00
_cell.angle_gamma   90.00
#
_symmetry.space_group_name_H-M   'P 1'
#
loop_
_entity.id
_entity.type
_entity.pdbx_description
1 polymer ?
#
loop_
_entity_poly.entity_id
_entity_poly.type
_entity_poly.pdbx_seq_one_letter_code
_entity_poly.pdbx_strand_id
1 'polypeptide(L)'
;MIIGTILGDVIQLESKINNLSSLANGSASCFIDSTIFFAVGGMQICGPIMLATFGDNSQLIFKSLIDFPFALMFGISYGRKVLFSSVPVVLGQMIIVLLTILSRTFFDTTLIKQLCAMGYIILFFSGFNLICGSKYKINNVNMLIGIIIILIYNAILKLWSYI
;
A
#
# COMPACT_ATOMS: atom_id res chain seq x y z
N MET A 1 0.40 14.91 -2.22
CA MET A 1 1.37 14.16 -1.40
C MET A 1 1.71 14.88 -0.10
N ILE A 2 2.24 16.13 -0.11
CA ILE A 2 2.62 16.91 1.11
C ILE A 2 1.45 17.01 2.10
N ILE A 3 0.25 17.33 1.64
CA ILE A 3 -0.95 17.40 2.48
C ILE A 3 -1.29 16.03 3.09
N GLY A 4 -1.11 14.95 2.31
CA GLY A 4 -1.36 13.58 2.81
C GLY A 4 -0.39 13.16 3.91
N THR A 5 0.90 13.49 3.78
CA THR A 5 1.89 13.20 4.83
C THR A 5 1.63 14.01 6.09
N ILE A 6 1.32 15.30 5.98
CA ILE A 6 1.00 16.16 7.14
C ILE A 6 -0.24 15.64 7.88
N LEU A 7 -1.31 15.30 7.16
CA LEU A 7 -2.51 14.69 7.76
C LEU A 7 -2.20 13.32 8.37
N GLY A 8 -1.34 12.53 7.74
CA GLY A 8 -0.87 11.25 8.26
C GLY A 8 -0.12 11.39 9.58
N ASP A 9 0.73 12.40 9.70
CA ASP A 9 1.46 12.69 10.92
C ASP A 9 0.52 13.16 12.04
N VAL A 10 -0.50 13.95 11.72
CA VAL A 10 -1.53 14.39 12.69
C VAL A 10 -2.34 13.19 13.21
N ILE A 11 -2.71 12.25 12.35
CA ILE A 11 -3.48 11.04 12.73
C ILE A 11 -2.59 10.01 13.44
N GLN A 12 -1.26 10.14 13.33
CA GLN A 12 -0.27 9.22 13.91
C GLN A 12 -0.51 7.75 13.53
N LEU A 13 -0.83 7.49 12.25
CA LEU A 13 -1.14 6.14 11.77
C LEU A 13 -0.01 5.16 12.04
N GLU A 14 1.24 5.56 11.80
CA GLU A 14 2.39 4.69 12.03
C GLU A 14 2.54 4.32 13.51
N SER A 15 2.32 5.25 14.43
CA SER A 15 2.40 4.98 15.88
C SER A 15 1.30 4.01 16.32
N LYS A 16 0.09 4.14 15.77
CA LYS A 16 -1.02 3.21 16.06
C LYS A 16 -0.73 1.80 15.54
N ILE A 17 -0.16 1.69 14.34
CA ILE A 17 0.22 0.41 13.76
C ILE A 17 1.37 -0.23 14.56
N ASN A 18 2.40 0.54 14.92
CA ASN A 18 3.50 0.07 15.75
C ASN A 18 3.03 -0.37 17.14
N ASN A 19 2.04 0.32 17.73
CA ASN A 19 1.42 -0.10 18.98
C ASN A 19 0.65 -1.42 18.83
N LEU A 20 -0.04 -1.65 17.70
CA LEU A 20 -0.69 -2.94 17.42
C LEU A 20 0.34 -4.07 17.31
N SER A 21 1.45 -3.83 16.65
CA SER A 21 2.55 -4.79 16.55
C SER A 21 3.20 -5.06 17.92
N SER A 22 3.40 -4.03 18.73
CA SER A 22 3.99 -4.18 20.09
C SER A 22 3.08 -4.85 21.11
N LEU A 23 1.76 -4.72 20.95
CA LEU A 23 0.76 -5.43 21.79
C LEU A 23 0.69 -6.93 21.44
N ALA A 24 1.14 -7.32 20.25
CA ALA A 24 1.17 -8.69 19.80
C ALA A 24 2.45 -9.38 20.30
N ASN A 25 2.33 -10.34 21.22
CA ASN A 25 3.48 -11.07 21.76
C ASN A 25 4.06 -12.07 20.76
N GLY A 26 5.37 -12.00 20.53
CA GLY A 26 6.18 -13.02 19.85
C GLY A 26 5.73 -13.31 18.40
N SER A 27 5.03 -14.40 18.18
CA SER A 27 4.65 -14.90 16.85
C SER A 27 3.67 -14.00 16.08
N ALA A 28 2.79 -13.29 16.78
CA ALA A 28 1.80 -12.42 16.20
C ALA A 28 2.42 -11.10 15.71
N SER A 29 3.43 -10.60 16.41
CA SER A 29 4.17 -9.41 15.99
C SER A 29 4.83 -9.61 14.62
N CYS A 30 5.53 -10.73 14.43
CA CYS A 30 6.18 -11.04 13.16
C CYS A 30 5.20 -11.13 11.98
N PHE A 31 4.01 -11.72 12.23
CA PHE A 31 2.94 -11.78 11.23
C PHE A 31 2.40 -10.39 10.88
N ILE A 32 2.17 -9.55 11.88
CA ILE A 32 1.68 -8.17 11.68
C ILE A 32 2.73 -7.35 10.94
N ASP A 33 3.99 -7.38 11.37
CA ASP A 33 5.08 -6.61 10.76
C ASP A 33 5.29 -6.98 9.29
N SER A 34 5.33 -8.28 8.98
CA SER A 34 5.46 -8.74 7.59
C SER A 34 4.24 -8.40 6.76
N THR A 35 3.02 -8.52 7.30
CA THR A 35 1.79 -8.13 6.61
C THR A 35 1.78 -6.64 6.28
N ILE A 36 2.13 -5.79 7.24
CA ILE A 36 2.20 -4.34 7.04
C ILE A 36 3.26 -4.02 5.98
N PHE A 37 4.44 -4.64 6.07
CA PHE A 37 5.51 -4.40 5.10
C PHE A 37 5.06 -4.69 3.67
N PHE A 38 4.41 -5.84 3.42
CA PHE A 38 3.94 -6.21 2.09
C PHE A 38 2.68 -5.44 1.65
N ALA A 39 1.85 -4.99 2.59
CA ALA A 39 0.63 -4.23 2.30
C ALA A 39 0.91 -2.73 2.03
N VAL A 40 1.94 -2.14 2.65
CA VAL A 40 2.30 -0.71 2.52
C VAL A 40 3.13 -0.45 1.26
N GLY A 41 2.77 -1.03 0.14
CA GLY A 41 3.43 -0.74 -1.14
C GLY A 41 2.47 -0.04 -2.10
N GLY A 42 2.93 0.98 -2.82
CA GLY A 42 2.10 1.65 -3.83
C GLY A 42 1.57 0.69 -4.91
N MET A 43 2.35 -0.32 -5.26
CA MET A 43 1.94 -1.37 -6.20
C MET A 43 0.83 -2.28 -5.66
N GLN A 44 0.62 -2.32 -4.32
CA GLN A 44 -0.48 -3.06 -3.70
C GLN A 44 -1.86 -2.52 -4.13
N ILE A 45 -1.94 -1.24 -4.46
CA ILE A 45 -3.17 -0.59 -4.90
C ILE A 45 -3.19 -0.45 -6.42
N CYS A 46 -2.09 0.02 -7.02
CA CYS A 46 -1.99 0.24 -8.45
C CYS A 46 -2.11 -1.06 -9.26
N GLY A 47 -1.46 -2.15 -8.82
CA GLY A 47 -1.48 -3.44 -9.51
C GLY A 47 -2.89 -4.01 -9.71
N PRO A 48 -3.68 -4.18 -8.63
CA PRO A 48 -5.07 -4.64 -8.74
C PRO A 48 -5.96 -3.75 -9.61
N ILE A 49 -5.79 -2.42 -9.55
CA ILE A 49 -6.56 -1.48 -10.36
C ILE A 49 -6.21 -1.63 -11.84
N MET A 50 -4.92 -1.73 -12.19
CA MET A 50 -4.47 -1.94 -13.56
C MET A 50 -4.98 -3.27 -14.12
N LEU A 51 -4.92 -4.34 -13.32
CA LEU A 51 -5.49 -5.63 -13.69
C LEU A 51 -6.99 -5.55 -13.96
N ALA A 52 -7.75 -4.92 -13.06
CA ALA A 52 -9.21 -4.83 -13.17
C ALA A 52 -9.69 -3.94 -14.33
N THR A 53 -8.91 -2.90 -14.68
CA THR A 53 -9.31 -1.90 -15.69
C THR A 53 -8.79 -2.23 -17.08
N PHE A 54 -7.53 -2.64 -17.18
CA PHE A 54 -6.84 -2.85 -18.46
C PHE A 54 -6.47 -4.32 -18.73
N GLY A 55 -6.68 -5.22 -17.76
CA GLY A 55 -6.22 -6.61 -17.84
C GLY A 55 -4.71 -6.75 -17.74
N ASP A 56 -3.99 -5.68 -17.34
CA ASP A 56 -2.54 -5.65 -17.26
C ASP A 56 -2.08 -6.13 -15.87
N ASN A 57 -1.39 -7.27 -15.85
CA ASN A 57 -0.84 -7.89 -14.64
C ASN A 57 0.64 -7.55 -14.39
N SER A 58 1.27 -6.74 -15.26
CA SER A 58 2.70 -6.42 -15.18
C SER A 58 3.10 -5.86 -13.82
N GLN A 59 2.27 -4.99 -13.24
CA GLN A 59 2.51 -4.37 -11.93
C GLN A 59 2.52 -5.42 -10.79
N LEU A 60 1.63 -6.41 -10.85
CA LEU A 60 1.58 -7.48 -9.86
C LEU A 60 2.78 -8.42 -9.98
N ILE A 61 3.24 -8.70 -11.21
CA ILE A 61 4.45 -9.47 -11.47
C ILE A 61 5.69 -8.75 -10.93
N PHE A 62 5.85 -7.46 -11.26
CA PHE A 62 6.95 -6.66 -10.71
C PHE A 62 6.93 -6.60 -9.19
N LYS A 63 5.74 -6.42 -8.59
CA LYS A 63 5.61 -6.46 -7.14
C LYS A 63 6.07 -7.80 -6.56
N SER A 64 5.63 -8.91 -7.12
CA SER A 64 6.02 -10.24 -6.62
C SER A 64 7.53 -10.49 -6.75
N LEU A 65 8.19 -9.97 -7.79
CA LEU A 65 9.64 -10.03 -7.95
C LEU A 65 10.38 -9.22 -6.89
N ILE A 66 9.85 -8.04 -6.53
CA ILE A 66 10.42 -7.18 -5.48
C ILE A 66 10.17 -7.80 -4.09
N ASP A 67 8.98 -8.30 -3.85
CA ASP A 67 8.59 -8.87 -2.55
C ASP A 67 9.31 -10.20 -2.25
N PHE A 68 9.71 -10.95 -3.27
CA PHE A 68 10.34 -12.27 -3.11
C PHE A 68 11.60 -12.26 -2.25
N PRO A 69 12.65 -11.42 -2.51
CA PRO A 69 13.83 -11.38 -1.65
C PRO A 69 13.50 -10.94 -0.22
N PHE A 70 12.55 -10.01 -0.03
CA PHE A 70 12.12 -9.62 1.32
C PHE A 70 11.39 -10.76 2.03
N ALA A 71 10.53 -11.51 1.33
CA ALA A 71 9.87 -12.69 1.88
C ALA A 71 10.88 -13.75 2.34
N LEU A 72 11.98 -13.93 1.59
CA LEU A 72 13.07 -14.82 1.99
C LEU A 72 13.76 -14.31 3.27
N MET A 73 14.11 -13.02 3.34
CA MET A 73 14.74 -12.41 4.52
C MET A 73 13.85 -12.54 5.77
N PHE A 74 12.56 -12.23 5.64
CA PHE A 74 11.60 -12.40 6.73
C PHE A 74 11.42 -13.88 7.09
N GLY A 75 11.40 -14.78 6.10
CA GLY A 75 11.30 -16.21 6.30
C GLY A 75 12.47 -16.79 7.10
N ILE A 76 13.70 -16.31 6.84
CA ILE A 76 14.90 -16.68 7.58
C ILE A 76 14.84 -16.14 9.02
N SER A 77 14.40 -14.89 9.21
CA SER A 77 14.37 -14.21 10.50
C SER A 77 13.24 -14.70 11.42
N TYR A 78 12.05 -14.92 10.86
CA TYR A 78 10.81 -15.19 11.61
C TYR A 78 10.20 -16.57 11.36
N GLY A 79 10.80 -17.34 10.45
CA GLY A 79 10.38 -18.71 10.14
C GLY A 79 9.07 -18.79 9.34
N ARG A 80 8.44 -19.98 9.37
CA ARG A 80 7.24 -20.31 8.56
C ARG A 80 6.02 -19.40 8.80
N LYS A 81 6.00 -18.65 9.88
CA LYS A 81 4.87 -17.77 10.24
C LYS A 81 4.66 -16.62 9.25
N VAL A 82 5.73 -16.21 8.57
CA VAL A 82 5.67 -15.18 7.51
C VAL A 82 4.81 -15.62 6.31
N LEU A 83 4.71 -16.92 6.05
CA LEU A 83 3.87 -17.44 4.96
C LEU A 83 2.40 -17.05 5.14
N PHE A 84 1.92 -17.01 6.37
CA PHE A 84 0.52 -16.61 6.64
C PHE A 84 0.25 -15.14 6.33
N SER A 85 1.27 -14.27 6.28
CA SER A 85 1.09 -12.86 5.90
C SER A 85 0.67 -12.68 4.44
N SER A 86 0.89 -13.68 3.59
CA SER A 86 0.42 -13.67 2.20
C SER A 86 -1.12 -13.64 2.10
N VAL A 87 -1.82 -14.26 3.05
CA VAL A 87 -3.29 -14.35 3.03
C VAL A 87 -3.94 -12.95 3.10
N PRO A 88 -3.68 -12.12 4.12
CA PRO A 88 -4.27 -10.78 4.17
C PRO A 88 -3.81 -9.88 3.03
N VAL A 89 -2.58 -10.05 2.52
CA VAL A 89 -2.09 -9.27 1.37
C VAL A 89 -2.88 -9.61 0.11
N VAL A 90 -3.06 -10.90 -0.20
CA VAL A 90 -3.85 -11.35 -1.36
C VAL A 90 -5.32 -10.97 -1.22
N LEU A 91 -5.91 -11.16 -0.04
CA LEU A 91 -7.29 -10.74 0.23
C LEU A 91 -7.49 -9.24 0.01
N GLY A 92 -6.54 -8.41 0.47
CA GLY A 92 -6.56 -6.97 0.21
C GLY A 92 -6.54 -6.64 -1.29
N GLN A 93 -5.70 -7.32 -2.07
CA GLN A 93 -5.67 -7.16 -3.53
C GLN A 93 -6.99 -7.58 -4.19
N MET A 94 -7.56 -8.73 -3.79
CA MET A 94 -8.85 -9.18 -4.31
C MET A 94 -9.98 -8.20 -4.02
N ILE A 95 -10.02 -7.63 -2.81
CA ILE A 95 -11.00 -6.60 -2.45
C ILE A 95 -10.85 -5.37 -3.35
N ILE A 96 -9.63 -4.90 -3.62
CA ILE A 96 -9.38 -3.76 -4.50
C ILE A 96 -9.82 -4.08 -5.94
N VAL A 97 -9.54 -5.27 -6.46
CA VAL A 97 -10.02 -5.72 -7.78
C VAL A 97 -11.54 -5.67 -7.85
N LEU A 98 -12.22 -6.27 -6.86
CA LEU A 98 -13.69 -6.29 -6.80
C LEU A 98 -14.27 -4.87 -6.74
N LEU A 99 -13.74 -4.01 -5.87
CA LEU A 99 -14.18 -2.62 -5.77
C LEU A 99 -13.98 -1.86 -7.08
N THR A 100 -12.85 -2.09 -7.77
CA THR A 100 -12.57 -1.46 -9.07
C THR A 100 -13.54 -1.92 -10.14
N ILE A 101 -13.87 -3.23 -10.20
CA ILE A 101 -14.84 -3.77 -11.16
C ILE A 101 -16.25 -3.22 -10.89
N LEU A 102 -16.67 -3.17 -9.63
CA LEU A 102 -17.98 -2.63 -9.23
C LEU A 102 -18.09 -1.13 -9.51
N SER A 103 -17.00 -0.40 -9.41
CA SER A 103 -16.95 1.06 -9.56
C SER A 103 -16.30 1.49 -10.88
N ARG A 104 -16.41 0.71 -11.95
CA ARG A 104 -15.74 0.99 -13.25
C ARG A 104 -16.01 2.40 -13.79
N THR A 105 -17.20 2.93 -13.58
CA THR A 105 -17.58 4.29 -13.97
C THR A 105 -16.85 5.37 -13.17
N PHE A 106 -16.31 5.04 -11.98
CA PHE A 106 -15.57 5.97 -11.13
C PHE A 106 -14.09 6.02 -11.49
N PHE A 107 -13.51 4.90 -11.90
CA PHE A 107 -12.09 4.79 -12.24
C PHE A 107 -11.82 5.27 -13.67
N ASP A 108 -11.68 6.59 -13.81
CA ASP A 108 -11.21 7.19 -15.06
C ASP A 108 -9.70 7.00 -15.23
N THR A 109 -9.21 7.04 -16.47
CA THR A 109 -7.79 6.91 -16.82
C THR A 109 -6.91 7.92 -16.08
N THR A 110 -7.44 9.11 -15.83
CA THR A 110 -6.75 10.18 -15.09
C THR A 110 -6.56 9.80 -13.62
N LEU A 111 -7.63 9.30 -12.97
CA LEU A 111 -7.56 8.84 -11.58
C LEU A 111 -6.56 7.70 -11.42
N ILE A 112 -6.58 6.73 -12.34
CA ILE A 112 -5.65 5.58 -12.31
C ILE A 112 -4.20 6.07 -12.40
N LYS A 113 -3.90 6.97 -13.34
CA LYS A 113 -2.55 7.55 -13.47
C LYS A 113 -2.09 8.28 -12.20
N GLN A 114 -2.99 9.03 -11.55
CA GLN A 114 -2.69 9.72 -10.30
C GLN A 114 -2.42 8.73 -9.14
N LEU A 115 -3.22 7.67 -9.03
CA LEU A 115 -3.02 6.62 -8.02
C LEU A 115 -1.70 5.88 -8.23
N CYS A 116 -1.38 5.53 -9.49
CA CYS A 116 -0.12 4.87 -9.83
C CYS A 116 1.08 5.80 -9.54
N ALA A 117 1.00 7.07 -9.89
CA ALA A 117 2.05 8.04 -9.60
C ALA A 117 2.33 8.15 -8.09
N MET A 118 1.28 8.21 -7.26
CA MET A 118 1.43 8.18 -5.80
C MET A 118 2.05 6.88 -5.31
N GLY A 119 1.62 5.76 -5.89
CA GLY A 119 2.18 4.45 -5.57
C GLY A 119 3.68 4.35 -5.85
N TYR A 120 4.14 4.85 -6.99
CA TYR A 120 5.58 4.88 -7.32
C TYR A 120 6.39 5.79 -6.41
N ILE A 121 5.82 6.92 -6.00
CA ILE A 121 6.48 7.82 -5.04
C ILE A 121 6.64 7.12 -3.68
N ILE A 122 5.62 6.44 -3.18
CA ILE A 122 5.69 5.66 -1.93
C ILE A 122 6.76 4.56 -2.06
N LEU A 123 6.82 3.87 -3.20
CA LEU A 123 7.84 2.86 -3.47
C LEU A 123 9.25 3.44 -3.44
N PHE A 124 9.46 4.61 -4.06
CA PHE A 124 10.73 5.32 -4.04
C PHE A 124 11.19 5.62 -2.61
N PHE A 125 10.31 6.18 -1.77
CA PHE A 125 10.65 6.47 -0.37
C PHE A 125 10.83 5.20 0.47
N SER A 126 10.11 4.11 0.16
CA SER A 126 10.36 2.81 0.78
C SER A 126 11.77 2.30 0.48
N GLY A 127 12.21 2.38 -0.78
CA GLY A 127 13.57 2.04 -1.17
C GLY A 127 14.62 2.93 -0.49
N PHE A 128 14.35 4.24 -0.40
CA PHE A 128 15.21 5.19 0.29
C PHE A 128 15.37 4.84 1.78
N ASN A 129 14.28 4.50 2.46
CA ASN A 129 14.32 4.07 3.86
C ASN A 129 15.18 2.81 4.08
N LEU A 130 15.17 1.88 3.12
CA LEU A 130 16.00 0.68 3.20
C LEU A 130 17.50 0.98 3.09
N ILE A 131 17.87 1.97 2.27
CA ILE A 131 19.27 2.38 2.07
C ILE A 131 19.77 3.24 3.24
N CYS A 132 18.98 4.22 3.68
CA CYS A 132 19.37 5.19 4.69
C CYS A 132 19.22 4.69 6.13
N GLY A 133 18.54 3.57 6.36
CA GLY A 133 18.31 2.99 7.68
C GLY A 133 17.53 3.92 8.62
N SER A 134 17.77 3.77 9.94
CA SER A 134 17.00 4.48 10.97
C SER A 134 17.29 5.99 11.07
N LYS A 135 18.36 6.48 10.45
CA LYS A 135 18.82 7.86 10.63
C LYS A 135 17.91 8.91 9.97
N TYR A 136 17.24 8.54 8.86
CA TYR A 136 16.31 9.40 8.11
C TYR A 136 15.06 8.61 7.72
N LYS A 137 14.33 8.09 8.71
CA LYS A 137 13.14 7.29 8.46
C LYS A 137 11.98 8.17 8.00
N ILE A 138 11.55 7.98 6.77
CA ILE A 138 10.36 8.63 6.21
C ILE A 138 9.16 7.72 6.46
N ASN A 139 8.07 8.27 7.00
CA ASN A 139 6.88 7.52 7.40
C ASN A 139 6.01 7.18 6.18
N ASN A 140 6.31 6.05 5.54
CA ASN A 140 5.60 5.61 4.33
C ASN A 140 4.12 5.33 4.58
N VAL A 141 3.76 4.86 5.78
CA VAL A 141 2.37 4.60 6.18
C VAL A 141 1.53 5.87 6.14
N ASN A 142 2.10 6.99 6.59
CA ASN A 142 1.41 8.28 6.58
C ASN A 142 1.18 8.80 5.15
N MET A 143 2.01 8.39 4.19
CA MET A 143 1.83 8.73 2.77
C MET A 143 0.60 8.05 2.14
N LEU A 144 0.12 6.93 2.70
CA LEU A 144 -1.10 6.24 2.21
C LEU A 144 -2.34 7.14 2.29
N ILE A 145 -2.38 8.09 3.23
CA ILE A 145 -3.47 9.08 3.31
C ILE A 145 -3.56 9.92 2.03
N GLY A 146 -2.44 10.16 1.35
CA GLY A 146 -2.44 10.84 0.05
C GLY A 146 -3.27 10.13 -1.01
N ILE A 147 -3.37 8.80 -0.96
CA ILE A 147 -4.21 8.00 -1.87
C ILE A 147 -5.69 8.28 -1.57
N ILE A 148 -6.07 8.31 -0.29
CA ILE A 148 -7.44 8.63 0.14
C ILE A 148 -7.84 10.03 -0.32
N ILE A 149 -6.94 11.00 -0.19
CA ILE A 149 -7.19 12.39 -0.63
C ILE A 149 -7.43 12.45 -2.15
N ILE A 150 -6.65 11.71 -2.95
CA ILE A 150 -6.85 11.65 -4.41
C ILE A 150 -8.22 11.07 -4.74
N LEU A 151 -8.64 10.01 -4.05
CA LEU A 151 -9.96 9.41 -4.25
C LEU A 151 -11.09 10.40 -3.93
N ILE A 152 -11.00 11.09 -2.79
CA ILE A 152 -11.99 12.09 -2.36
C ILE A 152 -12.03 13.27 -3.35
N TYR A 153 -10.87 13.77 -3.77
CA TYR A 153 -10.77 14.89 -4.71
C TYR A 153 -11.43 14.55 -6.06
N ASN A 154 -11.14 13.37 -6.62
CA ASN A 154 -11.76 12.94 -7.86
C ASN A 154 -13.26 12.66 -7.70
N ALA A 155 -13.71 12.17 -6.54
CA ALA A 155 -15.14 12.00 -6.24
C ALA A 155 -15.87 13.35 -6.25
N ILE A 156 -15.29 14.37 -5.63
CA ILE A 156 -15.86 15.72 -5.60
C ILE A 156 -15.91 16.34 -7.00
N LEU A 157 -14.84 16.24 -7.78
CA LEU A 157 -14.80 16.75 -9.16
C LEU A 157 -15.87 16.09 -10.03
N LYS A 158 -16.06 14.79 -9.86
CA LYS A 158 -17.07 14.05 -10.64
C LYS A 158 -18.48 14.45 -10.25
N LEU A 159 -18.75 14.66 -8.96
CA LEU A 159 -20.03 15.19 -8.49
C LEU A 159 -20.29 16.59 -9.05
N TRP A 160 -19.26 17.44 -9.10
CA TRP A 160 -19.43 18.79 -9.68
C TRP A 160 -19.67 18.77 -11.19
N SER A 161 -19.14 17.80 -11.90
CA SER A 161 -19.37 17.64 -13.35
C SER A 161 -20.80 17.15 -13.68
N TYR A 162 -21.54 16.64 -12.70
CA TYR A 162 -22.95 16.21 -12.86
C TYR A 162 -23.98 17.30 -12.49
N ILE A 163 -23.55 18.43 -11.89
CA ILE A 163 -24.35 19.61 -11.57
C ILE A 163 -24.17 20.66 -12.66
#